data_fe0667dc803a6a9811acf59045a44db2
#
_entry.id   fe0667dc803a6a9811acf59045a44db2
#
_cell.length_a   1.000
_cell.length_b   1.000
_cell.length_c   1.000
_cell.angle_alpha   90.00
_cell.angle_beta   90.00
_cell.angle_gamma   90.00
#
_symmetry.space_group_name_H-M   'P 1'
#
loop_
_entity.id
_entity.type
_entity.pdbx_description
1 polymer ?
#
loop_
_entity_poly.entity_id
_entity_poly.type
_entity_poly.pdbx_seq_one_letter_code
_entity_poly.pdbx_strand_id
1 'polypeptide(L)'
;AFLSARGADIQGAGTPVLTVQGGRPLGGAFHRPLPDRIAAATYAAALACAGGQIEIAGCDPASYDSFLRFLAGTGVQVSRAGDCVRLARDPAVPLRGGAHLRADAWPAFATDTAPLAAAVLLTAAGESEIYDSLFANRFACAAGFAAMGAACTVRGRQLTLPGGAVLHGTDVTAPDLRGGAALLAAALAADGETRLRDPGHIPRGYENLPAALRGLGAEIS
;
A
#
# COMPACT_ATOMS: atom_id res chain seq x y z
N ALA A 1 0.34 23.11 -8.46
CA ALA A 1 -0.70 23.24 -9.49
C ALA A 1 -1.93 24.02 -8.97
N PHE A 2 -2.68 23.53 -7.95
CA PHE A 2 -3.93 24.16 -7.49
C PHE A 2 -3.75 25.62 -7.03
N LEU A 3 -2.82 25.90 -6.13
CA LEU A 3 -2.57 27.25 -5.63
C LEU A 3 -2.08 28.19 -6.74
N SER A 4 -1.23 27.69 -7.65
CA SER A 4 -0.78 28.48 -8.81
C SER A 4 -1.92 28.81 -9.76
N ALA A 5 -2.87 27.89 -9.99
CA ALA A 5 -4.07 28.12 -10.76
C ALA A 5 -4.98 29.18 -10.10
N ARG A 6 -4.92 29.36 -8.79
CA ARG A 6 -5.61 30.40 -8.03
C ARG A 6 -4.88 31.74 -8.01
N GLY A 7 -3.71 31.84 -8.64
CA GLY A 7 -2.92 33.08 -8.70
C GLY A 7 -1.77 33.18 -7.70
N ALA A 8 -1.47 32.10 -6.95
CA ALA A 8 -0.27 32.09 -6.11
C ALA A 8 1.01 32.08 -6.96
N ASP A 9 1.97 32.88 -6.57
CA ASP A 9 3.31 32.90 -7.18
C ASP A 9 4.17 31.85 -6.48
N ILE A 10 4.31 30.68 -7.12
CA ILE A 10 5.06 29.55 -6.59
C ILE A 10 6.07 29.09 -7.64
N GLN A 11 7.33 29.10 -7.27
CA GLN A 11 8.45 28.65 -8.08
C GLN A 11 9.09 27.40 -7.46
N GLY A 12 9.70 26.55 -8.28
CA GLY A 12 10.39 25.34 -7.82
C GLY A 12 9.43 24.18 -7.48
N ALA A 13 8.16 24.21 -7.92
CA ALA A 13 7.25 23.08 -7.73
C ALA A 13 7.82 21.80 -8.37
N GLY A 14 7.89 20.70 -7.60
CA GLY A 14 8.52 19.44 -8.02
C GLY A 14 10.04 19.38 -7.79
N THR A 15 10.64 20.40 -7.18
CA THR A 15 12.05 20.40 -6.76
C THR A 15 12.17 20.42 -5.22
N PRO A 16 13.36 20.15 -4.66
CA PRO A 16 13.56 20.22 -3.21
C PRO A 16 13.36 21.59 -2.57
N VAL A 17 13.33 22.68 -3.37
CA VAL A 17 13.19 24.04 -2.89
C VAL A 17 11.95 24.68 -3.50
N LEU A 18 11.04 25.14 -2.65
CA LEU A 18 9.86 25.91 -3.03
C LEU A 18 10.04 27.37 -2.61
N THR A 19 9.84 28.30 -3.57
CA THR A 19 9.77 29.73 -3.28
C THR A 19 8.33 30.20 -3.47
N VAL A 20 7.75 30.78 -2.43
CA VAL A 20 6.38 31.31 -2.47
C VAL A 20 6.43 32.81 -2.22
N GLN A 21 5.97 33.59 -3.19
CA GLN A 21 5.77 35.03 -3.02
C GLN A 21 4.39 35.27 -2.43
N GLY A 22 4.35 35.64 -1.15
CA GLY A 22 3.10 35.91 -0.43
C GLY A 22 2.46 37.24 -0.80
N GLY A 23 1.31 37.55 -0.17
CA GLY A 23 0.64 38.85 -0.24
C GLY A 23 -0.26 39.06 -1.47
N ARG A 24 -0.40 38.09 -2.36
CA ARG A 24 -1.35 38.15 -3.50
C ARG A 24 -2.70 37.57 -3.10
N PRO A 25 -3.82 38.24 -3.44
CA PRO A 25 -5.15 37.63 -3.27
C PRO A 25 -5.30 36.43 -4.19
N LEU A 26 -5.89 35.34 -3.67
CA LEU A 26 -6.16 34.13 -4.46
C LEU A 26 -7.56 34.18 -5.04
N GLY A 27 -7.68 33.95 -6.35
CA GLY A 27 -8.96 33.84 -7.07
C GLY A 27 -9.60 32.45 -6.97
N GLY A 28 -10.71 32.26 -7.70
CA GLY A 28 -11.28 30.92 -7.94
C GLY A 28 -10.46 30.17 -9.01
N ALA A 29 -10.49 28.83 -8.94
CA ALA A 29 -9.94 27.99 -9.99
C ALA A 29 -10.67 26.65 -10.04
N PHE A 30 -10.78 26.09 -11.24
CA PHE A 30 -11.17 24.69 -11.40
C PHE A 30 -9.92 23.81 -11.20
N HIS A 31 -10.06 22.76 -10.39
CA HIS A 31 -8.98 21.80 -10.16
C HIS A 31 -9.54 20.39 -10.00
N ARG A 32 -8.95 19.44 -10.71
CA ARG A 32 -9.20 18.03 -10.52
C ARG A 32 -8.09 17.46 -9.63
N PRO A 33 -8.41 16.89 -8.44
CA PRO A 33 -7.42 16.21 -7.62
C PRO A 33 -6.74 15.06 -8.37
N LEU A 34 -5.49 14.78 -8.00
CA LEU A 34 -4.80 13.60 -8.51
C LEU A 34 -5.46 12.32 -7.99
N PRO A 35 -5.44 11.22 -8.75
CA PRO A 35 -5.88 9.92 -8.28
C PRO A 35 -5.10 9.50 -7.01
N ASP A 36 -5.78 8.78 -6.12
CA ASP A 36 -5.15 8.27 -4.90
C ASP A 36 -4.28 7.06 -5.20
N ARG A 37 -2.96 7.30 -5.25
CA ARG A 37 -1.96 6.25 -5.47
C ARG A 37 -1.91 5.22 -4.35
N ILE A 38 -2.29 5.59 -3.11
CA ILE A 38 -2.23 4.66 -1.97
C ILE A 38 -3.43 3.72 -1.99
N ALA A 39 -4.61 4.23 -2.31
CA ALA A 39 -5.78 3.37 -2.54
C ALA A 39 -5.51 2.38 -3.67
N ALA A 40 -4.95 2.84 -4.81
CA ALA A 40 -4.56 1.97 -5.92
C ALA A 40 -3.54 0.89 -5.49
N ALA A 41 -2.50 1.27 -4.72
CA ALA A 41 -1.52 0.33 -4.18
C ALA A 41 -2.16 -0.68 -3.21
N THR A 42 -3.18 -0.27 -2.44
CA THR A 42 -3.88 -1.15 -1.50
C THR A 42 -4.66 -2.23 -2.23
N TYR A 43 -5.41 -1.88 -3.28
CA TYR A 43 -6.08 -2.88 -4.12
C TYR A 43 -5.10 -3.81 -4.82
N ALA A 44 -3.97 -3.27 -5.27
CA ALA A 44 -2.91 -4.08 -5.87
C ALA A 44 -2.28 -5.07 -4.87
N ALA A 45 -2.07 -4.65 -3.61
CA ALA A 45 -1.60 -5.52 -2.54
C ALA A 45 -2.64 -6.59 -2.17
N ALA A 46 -3.92 -6.21 -2.07
CA ALA A 46 -5.02 -7.13 -1.80
C ALA A 46 -5.08 -8.24 -2.85
N LEU A 47 -4.99 -7.89 -4.14
CA LEU A 47 -4.86 -8.88 -5.21
C LEU A 47 -3.63 -9.77 -5.04
N ALA A 48 -2.47 -9.16 -4.77
CA ALA A 48 -1.24 -9.92 -4.59
C ALA A 48 -1.34 -10.93 -3.45
N CYS A 49 -2.08 -10.62 -2.37
CA CYS A 49 -2.33 -11.54 -1.26
C CYS A 49 -3.37 -12.61 -1.61
N ALA A 50 -4.51 -12.23 -2.19
CA ALA A 50 -5.63 -13.13 -2.47
C ALA A 50 -5.45 -13.97 -3.76
N GLY A 51 -4.78 -13.43 -4.77
CA GLY A 51 -4.79 -13.97 -6.14
C GLY A 51 -6.01 -13.50 -6.95
N GLY A 52 -6.11 -13.97 -8.20
CA GLY A 52 -7.17 -13.57 -9.13
C GLY A 52 -6.72 -12.50 -10.11
N GLN A 53 -7.65 -11.65 -10.56
CA GLN A 53 -7.33 -10.53 -11.46
C GLN A 53 -8.18 -9.30 -11.14
N ILE A 54 -7.58 -8.12 -11.27
CA ILE A 54 -8.29 -6.83 -11.14
C ILE A 54 -7.82 -5.84 -12.21
N GLU A 55 -8.69 -4.88 -12.47
CA GLU A 55 -8.37 -3.67 -13.23
C GLU A 55 -8.58 -2.45 -12.35
N ILE A 56 -7.57 -1.58 -12.24
CA ILE A 56 -7.63 -0.31 -11.52
C ILE A 56 -7.63 0.79 -12.57
N ALA A 57 -8.80 1.36 -12.83
CA ALA A 57 -8.99 2.44 -13.80
C ALA A 57 -8.99 3.82 -13.11
N GLY A 58 -8.72 4.87 -13.89
CA GLY A 58 -8.68 6.24 -13.40
C GLY A 58 -7.56 6.49 -12.40
N CYS A 59 -6.49 5.68 -12.43
CA CYS A 59 -5.30 5.86 -11.61
C CYS A 59 -4.18 6.55 -12.41
N ASP A 60 -3.13 6.97 -11.71
CA ASP A 60 -1.87 7.38 -12.32
C ASP A 60 -0.79 6.33 -12.03
N PRO A 61 -0.52 5.38 -12.96
CA PRO A 61 0.44 4.30 -12.73
C PRO A 61 1.85 4.79 -12.40
N ALA A 62 2.24 5.97 -12.90
CA ALA A 62 3.55 6.56 -12.63
C ALA A 62 3.70 6.99 -11.17
N SER A 63 2.60 7.37 -10.52
CA SER A 63 2.60 7.86 -9.13
C SER A 63 2.91 6.76 -8.09
N TYR A 64 2.78 5.47 -8.44
CA TYR A 64 3.11 4.32 -7.59
C TYR A 64 3.92 3.23 -8.33
N ASP A 65 4.68 3.65 -9.34
CA ASP A 65 5.48 2.79 -10.19
C ASP A 65 6.46 1.89 -9.42
N SER A 66 7.10 2.43 -8.37
CA SER A 66 8.00 1.65 -7.51
C SER A 66 7.30 0.44 -6.86
N PHE A 67 6.04 0.62 -6.45
CA PHE A 67 5.23 -0.46 -5.87
C PHE A 67 4.79 -1.47 -6.94
N LEU A 68 4.39 -1.01 -8.13
CA LEU A 68 4.05 -1.91 -9.24
C LEU A 68 5.24 -2.75 -9.70
N ARG A 69 6.46 -2.16 -9.75
CA ARG A 69 7.69 -2.91 -10.05
C ARG A 69 8.01 -3.94 -8.97
N PHE A 70 7.82 -3.58 -7.71
CA PHE A 70 7.95 -4.52 -6.61
C PHE A 70 7.01 -5.72 -6.79
N LEU A 71 5.71 -5.48 -7.04
CA LEU A 71 4.74 -6.56 -7.28
C LEU A 71 5.13 -7.43 -8.48
N ALA A 72 5.56 -6.84 -9.58
CA ALA A 72 6.05 -7.61 -10.73
C ALA A 72 7.26 -8.50 -10.35
N GLY A 73 8.15 -8.01 -9.50
CA GLY A 73 9.28 -8.76 -8.94
C GLY A 73 8.84 -9.99 -8.14
N THR A 74 7.71 -9.91 -7.43
CA THR A 74 7.16 -11.06 -6.68
C THR A 74 6.46 -12.09 -7.56
N GLY A 75 6.25 -11.81 -8.84
CA GLY A 75 5.58 -12.71 -9.78
C GLY A 75 4.15 -12.33 -10.11
N VAL A 76 3.62 -11.24 -9.56
CA VAL A 76 2.35 -10.67 -10.01
C VAL A 76 2.50 -10.15 -11.44
N GLN A 77 1.59 -10.53 -12.31
CA GLN A 77 1.53 -9.98 -13.67
C GLN A 77 0.98 -8.55 -13.60
N VAL A 78 1.74 -7.60 -14.15
CA VAL A 78 1.37 -6.18 -14.15
C VAL A 78 1.40 -5.65 -15.58
N SER A 79 0.28 -5.14 -16.07
CA SER A 79 0.20 -4.43 -17.34
C SER A 79 -0.40 -3.05 -17.15
N ARG A 80 0.00 -2.09 -17.99
CA ARG A 80 -0.37 -0.68 -17.90
C ARG A 80 -0.88 -0.20 -19.25
N ALA A 81 -1.98 0.55 -19.23
CA ALA A 81 -2.57 1.15 -20.43
C ALA A 81 -3.22 2.49 -20.06
N GLY A 82 -2.54 3.60 -20.39
CA GLY A 82 -3.02 4.94 -20.03
C GLY A 82 -3.16 5.12 -18.52
N ASP A 83 -4.37 5.43 -18.07
CA ASP A 83 -4.76 5.61 -16.66
C ASP A 83 -5.28 4.32 -16.01
N CYS A 84 -4.91 3.18 -16.56
CA CYS A 84 -5.37 1.87 -16.11
C CYS A 84 -4.19 0.94 -15.82
N VAL A 85 -4.30 0.17 -14.73
CA VAL A 85 -3.38 -0.94 -14.38
C VAL A 85 -4.20 -2.22 -14.26
N ARG A 86 -3.77 -3.26 -14.97
CA ARG A 86 -4.30 -4.62 -14.81
C ARG A 86 -3.30 -5.47 -14.08
N LEU A 87 -3.79 -6.17 -13.07
CA LEU A 87 -2.99 -7.09 -12.26
C LEU A 87 -3.62 -8.47 -12.28
N ALA A 88 -2.79 -9.49 -12.35
CA ALA A 88 -3.23 -10.88 -12.24
C ALA A 88 -2.19 -11.71 -11.47
N ARG A 89 -2.67 -12.63 -10.65
CA ARG A 89 -1.88 -13.62 -9.93
C ARG A 89 -2.64 -14.93 -9.85
N ASP A 90 -1.98 -16.02 -10.21
CA ASP A 90 -2.48 -17.37 -9.93
C ASP A 90 -2.21 -17.69 -8.45
N PRO A 91 -3.24 -17.93 -7.60
CA PRO A 91 -3.04 -18.24 -6.19
C PRO A 91 -2.28 -19.55 -5.97
N ALA A 92 -2.28 -20.49 -6.93
CA ALA A 92 -1.52 -21.73 -6.86
C ALA A 92 0.00 -21.52 -7.06
N VAL A 93 0.42 -20.37 -7.62
CA VAL A 93 1.83 -20.06 -7.83
C VAL A 93 2.35 -19.24 -6.65
N PRO A 94 3.34 -19.74 -5.89
CA PRO A 94 3.92 -18.99 -4.79
C PRO A 94 4.53 -17.66 -5.25
N LEU A 95 4.33 -16.62 -4.45
CA LEU A 95 5.03 -15.35 -4.63
C LEU A 95 6.52 -15.53 -4.35
N ARG A 96 7.33 -14.76 -5.03
CA ARG A 96 8.79 -14.71 -4.82
C ARG A 96 9.12 -13.63 -3.79
N GLY A 97 9.88 -14.01 -2.76
CA GLY A 97 10.49 -13.11 -1.79
C GLY A 97 11.90 -12.68 -2.23
N GLY A 98 12.80 -12.49 -1.26
CA GLY A 98 14.17 -12.01 -1.52
C GLY A 98 14.23 -10.51 -1.79
N ALA A 99 13.21 -9.77 -1.40
CA ALA A 99 13.16 -8.33 -1.62
C ALA A 99 13.93 -7.57 -0.53
N HIS A 100 14.81 -6.65 -0.93
CA HIS A 100 15.44 -5.67 -0.05
C HIS A 100 14.93 -4.29 -0.41
N LEU A 101 13.96 -3.79 0.38
CA LEU A 101 13.27 -2.54 0.11
C LEU A 101 13.76 -1.45 1.07
N ARG A 102 14.07 -0.29 0.52
CA ARG A 102 14.25 0.94 1.28
C ARG A 102 13.08 1.87 1.01
N ALA A 103 12.20 2.00 1.99
CA ALA A 103 11.09 2.93 1.94
C ALA A 103 11.55 4.34 2.31
N ASP A 104 11.08 5.33 1.56
CA ASP A 104 11.45 6.73 1.68
C ASP A 104 10.29 7.64 1.23
N ALA A 105 10.53 8.94 1.16
CA ALA A 105 9.60 9.88 0.56
C ALA A 105 9.35 9.56 -0.92
N TRP A 106 8.11 9.75 -1.35
CA TRP A 106 7.79 9.72 -2.78
C TRP A 106 8.66 10.73 -3.57
N PRO A 107 9.21 10.40 -4.76
CA PRO A 107 8.89 9.29 -5.67
C PRO A 107 9.71 8.01 -5.48
N ALA A 108 10.49 7.88 -4.43
CA ALA A 108 11.14 6.61 -4.09
C ALA A 108 10.08 5.53 -3.77
N PHE A 109 10.48 4.38 -3.22
CA PHE A 109 9.52 3.42 -2.70
C PHE A 109 8.81 4.05 -1.51
N ALA A 110 7.55 4.48 -1.73
CA ALA A 110 6.86 5.33 -0.77
C ALA A 110 6.64 4.61 0.57
N THR A 111 7.03 5.26 1.68
CA THR A 111 6.86 4.73 3.04
C THR A 111 5.42 4.30 3.33
N ASP A 112 4.42 4.96 2.73
CA ASP A 112 3.00 4.60 2.89
C ASP A 112 2.65 3.23 2.32
N THR A 113 3.42 2.71 1.36
CA THR A 113 3.22 1.39 0.76
C THR A 113 4.07 0.30 1.41
N ALA A 114 4.98 0.64 2.32
CA ALA A 114 5.85 -0.33 2.99
C ALA A 114 5.09 -1.40 3.80
N PRO A 115 4.04 -1.06 4.59
CA PRO A 115 3.21 -2.07 5.27
C PRO A 115 2.46 -2.98 4.29
N LEU A 116 2.02 -2.46 3.14
CA LEU A 116 1.36 -3.25 2.10
C LEU A 116 2.34 -4.24 1.45
N ALA A 117 3.59 -3.80 1.19
CA ALA A 117 4.64 -4.69 0.71
C ALA A 117 4.96 -5.79 1.73
N ALA A 118 4.98 -5.44 3.02
CA ALA A 118 5.15 -6.43 4.08
C ALA A 118 4.05 -7.50 4.03
N ALA A 119 2.77 -7.12 3.92
CA ALA A 119 1.65 -8.06 3.82
C ALA A 119 1.83 -9.04 2.65
N VAL A 120 2.25 -8.55 1.47
CA VAL A 120 2.52 -9.39 0.29
C VAL A 120 3.67 -10.37 0.53
N LEU A 121 4.72 -9.92 1.23
CA LEU A 121 5.92 -10.72 1.47
C LEU A 121 5.77 -11.77 2.58
N LEU A 122 4.70 -11.73 3.41
CA LEU A 122 4.47 -12.73 4.45
C LEU A 122 4.44 -14.16 3.90
N THR A 123 3.74 -14.35 2.78
CA THR A 123 3.55 -15.67 2.15
C THR A 123 4.55 -15.93 1.02
N ALA A 124 5.33 -14.94 0.62
CA ALA A 124 6.30 -15.05 -0.48
C ALA A 124 7.47 -15.97 -0.08
N ALA A 125 7.97 -16.78 -1.01
CA ALA A 125 9.06 -17.69 -0.77
C ALA A 125 10.41 -16.95 -0.73
N GLY A 126 11.11 -17.04 0.39
CA GLY A 126 12.42 -16.44 0.64
C GLY A 126 12.38 -15.22 1.55
N GLU A 127 13.48 -15.04 2.29
CA GLU A 127 13.63 -13.96 3.26
C GLU A 127 13.66 -12.60 2.56
N SER A 128 12.96 -11.63 3.14
CA SER A 128 12.89 -10.26 2.65
C SER A 128 13.08 -9.26 3.77
N GLU A 129 13.56 -8.07 3.42
CA GLU A 129 13.80 -6.99 4.36
C GLU A 129 13.19 -5.69 3.85
N ILE A 130 12.57 -4.94 4.76
CA ILE A 130 12.07 -3.60 4.48
C ILE A 130 12.63 -2.64 5.54
N TYR A 131 13.36 -1.63 5.11
CA TYR A 131 13.84 -0.55 5.94
C TYR A 131 13.06 0.74 5.66
N ASP A 132 12.48 1.36 6.69
CA ASP A 132 11.81 2.66 6.54
C ASP A 132 12.74 3.79 7.00
N SER A 133 13.11 4.69 6.08
CA SER A 133 14.02 5.79 6.38
C SER A 133 13.38 6.96 7.13
N LEU A 134 12.03 7.01 7.18
CA LEU A 134 11.29 8.16 7.69
C LEU A 134 10.64 7.90 9.06
N PHE A 135 10.00 6.73 9.24
CA PHE A 135 9.18 6.45 10.42
C PHE A 135 9.73 5.30 11.26
N ALA A 136 9.95 5.55 12.55
CA ALA A 136 10.43 4.53 13.48
C ALA A 136 9.40 3.41 13.75
N ASN A 137 8.10 3.75 13.72
CA ASN A 137 7.00 2.83 14.04
C ASN A 137 6.20 2.42 12.80
N ARG A 138 6.80 2.45 11.60
CA ARG A 138 6.08 2.12 10.35
C ARG A 138 5.50 0.71 10.37
N PHE A 139 6.15 -0.20 11.05
CA PHE A 139 5.78 -1.62 11.08
C PHE A 139 5.05 -2.03 12.37
N ALA A 140 4.24 -1.15 12.95
CA ALA A 140 3.38 -1.49 14.09
C ALA A 140 2.40 -2.64 13.78
N CYS A 141 2.06 -2.86 12.51
CA CYS A 141 1.26 -4.00 12.04
C CYS A 141 1.95 -5.37 12.21
N ALA A 142 3.26 -5.41 12.46
CA ALA A 142 4.00 -6.66 12.62
C ALA A 142 3.45 -7.54 13.75
N ALA A 143 2.95 -6.94 14.84
CA ALA A 143 2.28 -7.68 15.91
C ALA A 143 1.03 -8.42 15.41
N GLY A 144 0.23 -7.79 14.54
CA GLY A 144 -0.92 -8.41 13.91
C GLY A 144 -0.52 -9.53 12.94
N PHE A 145 0.53 -9.33 12.15
CA PHE A 145 1.08 -10.38 11.28
C PHE A 145 1.57 -11.60 12.08
N ALA A 146 2.24 -11.36 13.22
CA ALA A 146 2.68 -12.42 14.11
C ALA A 146 1.48 -13.19 14.71
N ALA A 147 0.40 -12.48 15.10
CA ALA A 147 -0.82 -13.12 15.57
C ALA A 147 -1.49 -13.98 14.49
N MET A 148 -1.35 -13.63 13.21
CA MET A 148 -1.82 -14.41 12.07
C MET A 148 -0.89 -15.60 11.72
N GLY A 149 0.21 -15.80 12.45
CA GLY A 149 1.14 -16.91 12.25
C GLY A 149 2.40 -16.57 11.45
N ALA A 150 2.60 -15.33 11.02
CA ALA A 150 3.80 -14.95 10.30
C ALA A 150 4.99 -14.71 11.24
N ALA A 151 6.11 -15.38 10.97
CA ALA A 151 7.36 -15.06 11.63
C ALA A 151 7.92 -13.74 11.04
N CYS A 152 7.85 -12.66 11.80
CA CYS A 152 8.42 -11.37 11.39
C CYS A 152 9.13 -10.70 12.57
N THR A 153 10.20 -9.98 12.29
CA THR A 153 11.01 -9.32 13.32
C THR A 153 11.22 -7.86 12.98
N VAL A 154 10.87 -6.99 13.93
CA VAL A 154 11.15 -5.55 13.82
C VAL A 154 12.35 -5.19 14.69
N ARG A 155 13.36 -4.56 14.08
CA ARG A 155 14.53 -4.00 14.79
C ARG A 155 14.68 -2.53 14.37
N GLY A 156 14.25 -1.64 15.25
CA GLY A 156 14.24 -0.21 14.95
C GLY A 156 13.33 0.09 13.75
N ARG A 157 13.92 0.50 12.64
CA ARG A 157 13.23 0.85 11.39
C ARG A 157 13.21 -0.29 10.35
N GLN A 158 13.77 -1.42 10.68
CA GLN A 158 13.87 -2.58 9.78
C GLN A 158 12.87 -3.65 10.18
N LEU A 159 12.15 -4.17 9.19
CA LEU A 159 11.32 -5.35 9.28
C LEU A 159 11.98 -6.46 8.45
N THR A 160 12.22 -7.60 9.09
CA THR A 160 12.68 -8.83 8.45
C THR A 160 11.55 -9.85 8.40
N LEU A 161 11.34 -10.42 7.25
CA LEU A 161 10.28 -11.35 6.90
C LEU A 161 10.92 -12.62 6.33
N PRO A 162 10.95 -13.75 7.07
CA PRO A 162 11.47 -15.02 6.53
C PRO A 162 10.69 -15.51 5.30
N GLY A 163 9.42 -15.07 5.17
CA GLY A 163 8.53 -15.48 4.10
C GLY A 163 7.96 -16.89 4.29
N GLY A 164 7.16 -17.35 3.33
CA GLY A 164 6.57 -18.69 3.33
C GLY A 164 5.57 -18.94 4.46
N ALA A 165 5.02 -17.90 5.08
CA ALA A 165 4.06 -18.07 6.17
C ALA A 165 2.75 -18.68 5.67
N VAL A 166 2.19 -19.61 6.44
CA VAL A 166 0.79 -20.02 6.35
C VAL A 166 0.03 -19.16 7.34
N LEU A 167 -0.79 -18.25 6.81
CA LEU A 167 -1.54 -17.32 7.64
C LEU A 167 -2.87 -17.94 8.09
N HIS A 168 -3.26 -17.66 9.34
CA HIS A 168 -4.50 -18.14 9.94
C HIS A 168 -5.36 -17.00 10.42
N GLY A 169 -6.69 -17.18 10.32
CA GLY A 169 -7.66 -16.24 10.83
C GLY A 169 -7.53 -16.05 12.34
N THR A 170 -7.62 -14.80 12.79
CA THR A 170 -7.52 -14.43 14.21
C THR A 170 -8.06 -13.01 14.45
N ASP A 171 -8.19 -12.63 15.72
CA ASP A 171 -8.52 -11.26 16.12
C ASP A 171 -7.27 -10.37 16.05
N VAL A 172 -7.32 -9.31 15.26
CA VAL A 172 -6.28 -8.29 15.16
C VAL A 172 -6.85 -6.87 15.29
N THR A 173 -6.02 -5.92 15.68
CA THR A 173 -6.42 -4.51 15.79
C THR A 173 -5.58 -3.66 14.86
N ALA A 174 -6.20 -2.76 14.11
CA ALA A 174 -5.51 -1.79 13.27
C ALA A 174 -4.68 -0.84 14.16
N PRO A 175 -3.34 -0.83 14.03
CA PRO A 175 -2.50 0.05 14.85
C PRO A 175 -2.52 1.50 14.34
N ASP A 176 -2.72 1.66 13.07
CA ASP A 176 -2.82 2.92 12.34
C ASP A 176 -3.49 2.69 10.97
N LEU A 177 -3.67 3.75 10.17
CA LEU A 177 -4.29 3.69 8.86
C LEU A 177 -3.58 2.70 7.90
N ARG A 178 -2.26 2.77 7.80
CA ARG A 178 -1.48 1.98 6.82
C ARG A 178 -1.32 0.53 7.29
N GLY A 179 -1.09 0.37 8.59
CA GLY A 179 -1.03 -0.96 9.22
C GLY A 179 -2.38 -1.69 9.16
N GLY A 180 -3.49 -0.97 9.37
CA GLY A 180 -4.84 -1.54 9.24
C GLY A 180 -5.12 -2.05 7.82
N ALA A 181 -4.80 -1.26 6.80
CA ALA A 181 -4.94 -1.67 5.40
C ALA A 181 -4.05 -2.88 5.06
N ALA A 182 -2.83 -2.93 5.61
CA ALA A 182 -1.92 -4.06 5.41
C ALA A 182 -2.42 -5.34 6.10
N LEU A 183 -2.97 -5.24 7.32
CA LEU A 183 -3.59 -6.36 8.03
C LEU A 183 -4.80 -6.90 7.26
N LEU A 184 -5.62 -6.01 6.70
CA LEU A 184 -6.75 -6.40 5.88
C LEU A 184 -6.30 -7.13 4.60
N ALA A 185 -5.25 -6.63 3.92
CA ALA A 185 -4.68 -7.32 2.76
C ALA A 185 -4.12 -8.70 3.13
N ALA A 186 -3.42 -8.82 4.26
CA ALA A 186 -2.90 -10.11 4.76
C ALA A 186 -4.03 -11.09 5.11
N ALA A 187 -5.13 -10.59 5.68
CA ALA A 187 -6.30 -11.41 6.01
C ALA A 187 -6.93 -12.10 4.81
N LEU A 188 -6.82 -11.50 3.61
CA LEU A 188 -7.32 -12.13 2.37
C LEU A 188 -6.50 -13.35 1.92
N ALA A 189 -5.33 -13.57 2.51
CA ALA A 189 -4.48 -14.75 2.28
C ALA A 189 -4.53 -15.74 3.45
N ALA A 190 -5.29 -15.47 4.50
CA ALA A 190 -5.34 -16.30 5.70
C ALA A 190 -6.44 -17.36 5.60
N ASP A 191 -6.16 -18.56 6.13
CA ASP A 191 -7.17 -19.59 6.29
C ASP A 191 -8.06 -19.29 7.49
N GLY A 192 -9.38 -19.36 7.30
CA GLY A 192 -10.37 -19.08 8.35
C GLY A 192 -10.75 -17.61 8.44
N GLU A 193 -11.44 -17.24 9.52
CA GLU A 193 -11.98 -15.88 9.73
C GLU A 193 -10.99 -15.00 10.48
N THR A 194 -10.69 -13.82 9.92
CA THR A 194 -9.94 -12.77 10.62
C THR A 194 -10.88 -11.64 11.04
N ARG A 195 -10.88 -11.28 12.31
CA ARG A 195 -11.60 -10.12 12.81
C ARG A 195 -10.67 -8.95 13.00
N LEU A 196 -10.79 -7.99 12.11
CA LEU A 196 -10.01 -6.75 12.19
C LEU A 196 -10.81 -5.68 12.95
N ARG A 197 -10.38 -5.37 14.18
CA ARG A 197 -10.91 -4.24 14.95
C ARG A 197 -10.24 -2.95 14.47
N ASP A 198 -11.02 -2.01 13.98
CA ASP A 198 -10.52 -0.69 13.58
C ASP A 198 -11.08 0.38 14.51
N PRO A 199 -10.23 1.07 15.31
CA PRO A 199 -10.69 2.19 16.14
C PRO A 199 -10.97 3.48 15.35
N GLY A 200 -11.18 3.39 14.03
CA GLY A 200 -11.48 4.52 13.15
C GLY A 200 -10.28 5.01 12.37
N HIS A 201 -9.25 4.18 12.17
CA HIS A 201 -8.08 4.54 11.39
C HIS A 201 -8.32 4.43 9.88
N ILE A 202 -8.89 3.32 9.42
CA ILE A 202 -9.08 3.02 7.98
C ILE A 202 -9.99 4.06 7.30
N PRO A 203 -11.14 4.49 7.87
CA PRO A 203 -12.02 5.49 7.23
C PRO A 203 -11.38 6.87 7.05
N ARG A 204 -10.24 7.13 7.67
CA ARG A 204 -9.51 8.40 7.46
C ARG A 204 -8.82 8.50 6.10
N GLY A 205 -8.60 7.39 5.44
CA GLY A 205 -7.90 7.35 4.15
C GLY A 205 -8.59 6.52 3.08
N TYR A 206 -9.71 5.87 3.41
CA TYR A 206 -10.49 5.08 2.46
C TYR A 206 -11.97 5.37 2.69
N GLU A 207 -12.70 5.63 1.61
CA GLU A 207 -14.14 5.91 1.68
C GLU A 207 -14.91 4.71 2.26
N ASN A 208 -14.70 3.52 1.69
CA ASN A 208 -15.27 2.26 2.19
C ASN A 208 -14.47 1.07 1.65
N LEU A 209 -13.29 0.84 2.24
CA LEU A 209 -12.40 -0.23 1.80
C LEU A 209 -13.03 -1.63 1.87
N PRO A 210 -13.75 -2.02 2.96
CA PRO A 210 -14.41 -3.32 3.00
C PRO A 210 -15.46 -3.51 1.91
N ALA A 211 -16.30 -2.51 1.65
CA ALA A 211 -17.31 -2.60 0.60
C ALA A 211 -16.68 -2.70 -0.80
N ALA A 212 -15.61 -1.96 -1.06
CA ALA A 212 -14.88 -2.03 -2.32
C ALA A 212 -14.27 -3.41 -2.55
N LEU A 213 -13.60 -3.99 -1.54
CA LEU A 213 -13.03 -5.33 -1.63
C LEU A 213 -14.10 -6.42 -1.77
N ARG A 214 -15.25 -6.26 -1.07
CA ARG A 214 -16.41 -7.15 -1.25
C ARG A 214 -16.94 -7.10 -2.69
N GLY A 215 -17.00 -5.91 -3.28
CA GLY A 215 -17.36 -5.72 -4.69
C GLY A 215 -16.38 -6.39 -5.67
N LEU A 216 -15.14 -6.64 -5.25
CA LEU A 216 -14.14 -7.38 -6.00
C LEU A 216 -14.16 -8.90 -5.72
N GLY A 217 -15.08 -9.38 -4.88
CA GLY A 217 -15.26 -10.79 -4.59
C GLY A 217 -14.62 -11.27 -3.28
N ALA A 218 -14.10 -10.37 -2.44
CA ALA A 218 -13.62 -10.75 -1.12
C ALA A 218 -14.80 -11.06 -0.17
N GLU A 219 -14.69 -12.13 0.61
CA GLU A 219 -15.67 -12.48 1.65
C GLU A 219 -15.42 -11.63 2.90
N ILE A 220 -16.15 -10.54 3.02
CA ILE A 220 -16.04 -9.58 4.15
C ILE A 220 -17.44 -9.29 4.69
N SER A 221 -17.67 -9.49 5.97
CA SER A 221 -18.92 -9.19 6.70
C SER A 221 -18.88 -7.82 7.36
#